data_30e1ecf2b491790321075c2b8b6e8623
#
_entry.id   30e1ecf2b491790321075c2b8b6e8623
#
_cell.length_a   1.000
_cell.length_b   1.000
_cell.length_c   1.000
_cell.angle_alpha   90.00
_cell.angle_beta   90.00
_cell.angle_gamma   90.00
#
_symmetry.space_group_name_H-M   'P 1'
#
loop_
_entity.id
_entity.type
_entity.pdbx_description
1 polymer ?
#
loop_
_entity_poly.entity_id
_entity_poly.type
_entity_poly.pdbx_seq_one_letter_code
_entity_poly.pdbx_strand_id
1 'polypeptide(L)'
;MKKILFITGTRADYSKIKSLMYRVQNSSEFELYIFATGMHLSKNFGYTVKELYKNGFKNIYEFINYDKYYQTDKALATTIDGFSRYVNELKPDLIVVHGDRIEPLAAAIVGALNNILVAHIEGGEISGTIDDSLRHAISKLAHIHLVNDEFAKRRLMQLGEDEKSIFIIGSPDLELLNNNKISLNEAKKYYDINYENYALLMFHPVTTEITSIKNQTDNLVKALIQSNKNYIVIYPNNDLGFE
;
A
#
# COMPACT_ATOMS: atom_id res chain seq x y z
N MET A 1 -1.44 -22.48 -16.27
CA MET A 1 -2.02 -21.35 -15.52
C MET A 1 -1.16 -20.13 -15.74
N LYS A 2 -1.75 -18.94 -15.83
CA LYS A 2 -0.99 -17.68 -15.93
C LYS A 2 -0.53 -17.24 -14.54
N LYS A 3 0.72 -16.79 -14.44
CA LYS A 3 1.31 -16.36 -13.17
C LYS A 3 1.03 -14.89 -12.92
N ILE A 4 0.34 -14.60 -11.82
CA ILE A 4 0.03 -13.24 -11.40
C ILE A 4 0.89 -12.91 -10.17
N LEU A 5 1.76 -11.91 -10.30
CA LEU A 5 2.66 -11.47 -9.24
C LEU A 5 2.18 -10.17 -8.60
N PHE A 6 1.89 -10.20 -7.31
CA PHE A 6 1.61 -9.03 -6.51
C PHE A 6 2.86 -8.57 -5.76
N ILE A 7 3.07 -7.26 -5.66
CA ILE A 7 4.03 -6.69 -4.73
C ILE A 7 3.29 -5.98 -3.60
N THR A 8 3.76 -6.15 -2.37
CA THR A 8 3.21 -5.49 -1.18
C THR A 8 4.34 -5.10 -0.22
N GLY A 9 4.30 -3.86 0.25
CA GLY A 9 5.32 -3.28 1.14
C GLY A 9 4.79 -2.94 2.53
N THR A 10 3.46 -2.81 2.70
CA THR A 10 2.84 -2.36 3.95
C THR A 10 1.54 -3.11 4.24
N ARG A 11 1.11 -3.07 5.50
CA ARG A 11 -0.21 -3.59 5.87
C ARG A 11 -1.36 -2.82 5.18
N ALA A 12 -1.15 -1.53 4.93
CA ALA A 12 -2.16 -0.67 4.31
C ALA A 12 -2.45 -1.10 2.86
N ASP A 13 -1.40 -1.26 2.04
CA ASP A 13 -1.56 -1.71 0.66
C ASP A 13 -2.05 -3.16 0.59
N TYR A 14 -1.52 -4.05 1.45
CA TYR A 14 -1.96 -5.44 1.53
C TYR A 14 -3.46 -5.55 1.82
N SER A 15 -3.98 -4.72 2.73
CA SER A 15 -5.41 -4.76 3.06
C SER A 15 -6.29 -4.52 1.83
N LYS A 16 -5.89 -3.63 0.95
CA LYS A 16 -6.62 -3.23 -0.26
C LYS A 16 -6.55 -4.26 -1.39
N ILE A 17 -5.42 -4.95 -1.54
CA ILE A 17 -5.23 -5.94 -2.60
C ILE A 17 -5.61 -7.37 -2.19
N LYS A 18 -5.85 -7.61 -0.89
CA LYS A 18 -6.09 -8.92 -0.31
C LYS A 18 -7.27 -9.66 -0.94
N SER A 19 -8.39 -8.98 -1.18
CA SER A 19 -9.56 -9.59 -1.80
C SER A 19 -9.28 -10.08 -3.22
N LEU A 20 -8.56 -9.28 -4.00
CA LEU A 20 -8.13 -9.66 -5.35
C LEU A 20 -7.15 -10.84 -5.33
N MET A 21 -6.20 -10.84 -4.38
CA MET A 21 -5.27 -11.97 -4.19
C MET A 21 -6.03 -13.28 -3.90
N TYR A 22 -7.08 -13.25 -3.08
CA TYR A 22 -7.93 -14.42 -2.84
C TYR A 22 -8.67 -14.88 -4.11
N ARG A 23 -9.15 -13.95 -4.93
CA ARG A 23 -9.80 -14.29 -6.21
C ARG A 23 -8.81 -14.98 -7.14
N VAL A 24 -7.58 -14.47 -7.24
CA VAL A 24 -6.52 -15.07 -8.04
C VAL A 24 -6.14 -16.45 -7.49
N GLN A 25 -5.92 -16.60 -6.18
CA GLN A 25 -5.53 -17.87 -5.55
C GLN A 25 -6.57 -18.97 -5.73
N ASN A 26 -7.86 -18.62 -5.75
CA ASN A 26 -8.96 -19.56 -5.89
C ASN A 26 -9.39 -19.79 -7.36
N SER A 27 -8.70 -19.19 -8.32
CA SER A 27 -8.95 -19.40 -9.73
C SER A 27 -8.26 -20.66 -10.25
N SER A 28 -8.90 -21.37 -11.16
CA SER A 28 -8.29 -22.47 -11.92
C SER A 28 -7.40 -22.01 -13.07
N GLU A 29 -7.46 -20.73 -13.45
CA GLU A 29 -6.75 -20.15 -14.60
C GLU A 29 -5.45 -19.47 -14.20
N PHE A 30 -5.36 -19.02 -12.94
CA PHE A 30 -4.25 -18.21 -12.43
C PHE A 30 -3.47 -18.91 -11.32
N GLU A 31 -2.22 -18.55 -11.20
CA GLU A 31 -1.34 -18.91 -10.10
C GLU A 31 -0.84 -17.65 -9.41
N LEU A 32 -1.13 -17.53 -8.10
CA LEU A 32 -0.76 -16.37 -7.29
C LEU A 32 0.67 -16.47 -6.81
N TYR A 33 1.42 -15.38 -6.99
CA TYR A 33 2.73 -15.14 -6.37
C TYR A 33 2.72 -13.78 -5.65
N ILE A 34 3.45 -13.67 -4.55
CA ILE A 34 3.52 -12.45 -3.74
C ILE A 34 4.98 -12.14 -3.45
N PHE A 35 5.39 -10.93 -3.80
CA PHE A 35 6.66 -10.35 -3.39
C PHE A 35 6.40 -9.42 -2.20
N ALA A 36 6.74 -9.89 -1.00
CA ALA A 36 6.58 -9.14 0.25
C ALA A 36 7.89 -8.43 0.59
N THR A 37 7.82 -7.12 0.83
CA THR A 37 9.00 -6.28 1.09
C THR A 37 8.66 -5.13 2.03
N GLY A 38 9.51 -4.13 2.15
CA GLY A 38 9.23 -2.90 2.89
C GLY A 38 8.94 -3.13 4.37
N MET A 39 7.97 -2.40 4.88
CA MET A 39 7.55 -2.44 6.28
C MET A 39 7.07 -3.84 6.72
N HIS A 40 6.61 -4.68 5.80
CA HIS A 40 6.20 -6.05 6.12
C HIS A 40 7.29 -6.84 6.82
N LEU A 41 8.56 -6.59 6.50
CA LEU A 41 9.71 -7.32 7.02
C LEU A 41 10.41 -6.60 8.18
N SER A 42 9.88 -5.47 8.62
CA SER A 42 10.44 -4.70 9.74
C SER A 42 9.79 -5.09 11.07
N LYS A 43 10.63 -5.42 12.06
CA LYS A 43 10.17 -5.66 13.43
C LYS A 43 9.58 -4.41 14.07
N ASN A 44 10.10 -3.23 13.74
CA ASN A 44 9.63 -1.94 14.25
C ASN A 44 8.18 -1.65 13.83
N PHE A 45 7.73 -2.21 12.68
CA PHE A 45 6.37 -2.09 12.17
C PHE A 45 5.54 -3.36 12.34
N GLY A 46 5.92 -4.23 13.31
CA GLY A 46 5.14 -5.40 13.73
C GLY A 46 5.36 -6.65 12.89
N TYR A 47 6.31 -6.67 11.95
CA TYR A 47 6.63 -7.82 11.09
C TYR A 47 5.38 -8.40 10.42
N THR A 48 4.66 -7.55 9.73
CA THR A 48 3.29 -7.81 9.25
C THR A 48 3.19 -8.81 8.09
N VAL A 49 4.31 -9.29 7.55
CA VAL A 49 4.33 -10.42 6.59
C VAL A 49 3.63 -11.66 7.16
N LYS A 50 3.62 -11.83 8.48
CA LYS A 50 2.89 -12.91 9.16
C LYS A 50 1.40 -12.93 8.85
N GLU A 51 0.81 -11.78 8.53
CA GLU A 51 -0.61 -11.70 8.17
C GLU A 51 -0.89 -12.37 6.81
N LEU A 52 0.07 -12.33 5.87
CA LEU A 52 -0.06 -13.02 4.60
C LEU A 52 -0.15 -14.55 4.84
N TYR A 53 0.73 -15.10 5.67
CA TYR A 53 0.74 -16.52 6.02
C TYR A 53 -0.52 -16.92 6.79
N LYS A 54 -0.95 -16.13 7.79
CA LYS A 54 -2.18 -16.38 8.55
C LYS A 54 -3.43 -16.40 7.66
N ASN A 55 -3.42 -15.62 6.59
CA ASN A 55 -4.49 -15.59 5.61
C ASN A 55 -4.40 -16.74 4.57
N GLY A 56 -3.45 -17.66 4.70
CA GLY A 56 -3.35 -18.87 3.88
C GLY A 56 -2.72 -18.68 2.51
N PHE A 57 -2.04 -17.57 2.26
CA PHE A 57 -1.24 -17.38 1.05
C PHE A 57 0.03 -18.23 1.10
N LYS A 58 0.46 -18.77 -0.07
CA LYS A 58 1.53 -19.81 -0.11
C LYS A 58 2.79 -19.35 -0.81
N ASN A 59 2.69 -18.82 -2.02
CA ASN A 59 3.86 -18.46 -2.85
C ASN A 59 4.33 -17.05 -2.49
N ILE A 60 4.89 -16.88 -1.29
CA ILE A 60 5.37 -15.61 -0.76
C ILE A 60 6.90 -15.61 -0.83
N TYR A 61 7.46 -14.61 -1.51
CA TYR A 61 8.88 -14.32 -1.53
C TYR A 61 9.15 -13.08 -0.68
N GLU A 62 9.94 -13.22 0.38
CA GLU A 62 10.29 -12.14 1.29
C GLU A 62 11.62 -11.51 0.87
N PHE A 63 11.64 -10.20 0.67
CA PHE A 63 12.82 -9.45 0.26
C PHE A 63 13.01 -8.18 1.09
N ILE A 64 14.11 -8.10 1.84
CA ILE A 64 14.46 -6.91 2.62
C ILE A 64 15.08 -5.87 1.69
N ASN A 65 14.42 -4.73 1.53
CA ASN A 65 14.82 -3.66 0.62
C ASN A 65 15.50 -2.46 1.31
N TYR A 66 15.66 -2.49 2.62
CA TYR A 66 16.34 -1.44 3.38
C TYR A 66 17.11 -2.01 4.57
N ASP A 67 18.10 -1.26 5.03
CA ASP A 67 18.88 -1.56 6.22
C ASP A 67 18.40 -0.72 7.45
N LYS A 68 19.26 -0.57 8.45
CA LYS A 68 18.98 0.19 9.68
C LYS A 68 18.60 1.67 9.41
N TYR A 69 19.12 2.25 8.32
CA TYR A 69 18.88 3.63 7.95
C TYR A 69 18.02 3.67 6.68
N TYR A 70 16.71 3.82 6.85
CA TYR A 70 15.79 3.91 5.73
C TYR A 70 16.05 5.17 4.90
N GLN A 71 16.51 4.99 3.67
CA GLN A 71 16.63 6.04 2.66
C GLN A 71 15.80 5.60 1.46
N THR A 72 14.80 6.41 1.13
CA THR A 72 13.77 6.07 0.12
C THR A 72 14.36 5.75 -1.25
N ASP A 73 15.34 6.54 -1.70
CA ASP A 73 16.02 6.34 -2.98
C ASP A 73 16.84 5.04 -3.02
N LYS A 74 17.54 4.72 -1.93
CA LYS A 74 18.29 3.46 -1.83
C LYS A 74 17.36 2.25 -1.73
N ALA A 75 16.29 2.38 -0.96
CA ALA A 75 15.28 1.34 -0.87
C ALA A 75 14.62 1.08 -2.24
N LEU A 76 14.34 2.13 -3.02
CA LEU A 76 13.88 2.00 -4.41
C LEU A 76 14.90 1.22 -5.27
N ALA A 77 16.16 1.63 -5.27
CA ALA A 77 17.21 1.00 -6.05
C ALA A 77 17.39 -0.49 -5.69
N THR A 78 17.40 -0.80 -4.39
CA THR A 78 17.50 -2.18 -3.88
C THR A 78 16.26 -3.01 -4.28
N THR A 79 15.07 -2.41 -4.24
CA THR A 79 13.82 -3.10 -4.65
C THR A 79 13.85 -3.39 -6.14
N ILE A 80 14.30 -2.45 -6.99
CA ILE A 80 14.43 -2.67 -8.43
C ILE A 80 15.37 -3.88 -8.71
N ASP A 81 16.55 -3.92 -8.09
CA ASP A 81 17.50 -5.01 -8.29
C ASP A 81 16.93 -6.36 -7.83
N GLY A 82 16.41 -6.43 -6.59
CA GLY A 82 15.86 -7.66 -6.04
C GLY A 82 14.62 -8.15 -6.79
N PHE A 83 13.71 -7.24 -7.12
CA PHE A 83 12.49 -7.57 -7.86
C PHE A 83 12.79 -8.01 -9.29
N SER A 84 13.76 -7.36 -9.97
CA SER A 84 14.19 -7.76 -11.31
C SER A 84 14.74 -9.18 -11.34
N ARG A 85 15.57 -9.58 -10.36
CA ARG A 85 16.09 -10.95 -10.23
C ARG A 85 14.97 -11.96 -10.06
N TYR A 86 14.01 -11.66 -9.17
CA TYR A 86 12.87 -12.53 -8.91
C TYR A 86 11.95 -12.67 -10.14
N VAL A 87 11.68 -11.58 -10.83
CA VAL A 87 10.87 -11.58 -12.07
C VAL A 87 11.52 -12.39 -13.18
N ASN A 88 12.85 -12.30 -13.35
CA ASN A 88 13.57 -13.07 -14.34
C ASN A 88 13.51 -14.59 -14.07
N GLU A 89 13.48 -14.99 -12.80
CA GLU A 89 13.32 -16.40 -12.40
C GLU A 89 11.88 -16.86 -12.56
N LEU A 90 10.92 -16.08 -12.02
CA LEU A 90 9.50 -16.42 -12.00
C LEU A 90 8.84 -16.36 -13.38
N LYS A 91 9.19 -15.33 -14.17
CA LYS A 91 8.56 -15.01 -15.47
C LYS A 91 7.05 -14.87 -15.36
N PRO A 92 6.53 -13.87 -14.61
CA PRO A 92 5.10 -13.67 -14.44
C PRO A 92 4.46 -13.14 -15.73
N ASP A 93 3.19 -13.47 -15.96
CA ASP A 93 2.38 -12.94 -17.06
C ASP A 93 1.85 -11.53 -16.75
N LEU A 94 1.63 -11.22 -15.48
CA LEU A 94 1.12 -9.93 -15.01
C LEU A 94 1.73 -9.59 -13.65
N ILE A 95 2.14 -8.35 -13.50
CA ILE A 95 2.51 -7.74 -12.21
C ILE A 95 1.37 -6.82 -11.77
N VAL A 96 0.92 -6.96 -10.53
CA VAL A 96 -0.11 -6.10 -9.91
C VAL A 96 0.54 -5.23 -8.85
N VAL A 97 0.36 -3.92 -8.99
CA VAL A 97 0.88 -2.90 -8.08
C VAL A 97 -0.28 -2.05 -7.54
N HIS A 98 -0.14 -1.53 -6.34
CA HIS A 98 -1.16 -0.70 -5.69
C HIS A 98 -0.55 0.60 -5.15
N GLY A 99 -1.23 1.73 -5.38
CA GLY A 99 -0.95 3.02 -4.74
C GLY A 99 0.28 3.74 -5.30
N ASP A 100 1.08 4.32 -4.42
CA ASP A 100 1.99 5.43 -4.70
C ASP A 100 3.33 5.35 -3.98
N ARG A 101 3.71 4.18 -3.48
CA ARG A 101 4.98 3.99 -2.78
C ARG A 101 6.10 3.55 -3.72
N ILE A 102 7.32 3.50 -3.18
CA ILE A 102 8.51 3.11 -3.94
C ILE A 102 8.49 1.64 -4.35
N GLU A 103 7.86 0.76 -3.58
CA GLU A 103 7.77 -0.66 -3.89
C GLU A 103 6.94 -0.90 -5.17
N PRO A 104 5.70 -0.37 -5.31
CA PRO A 104 4.96 -0.43 -6.57
C PRO A 104 5.66 0.30 -7.73
N LEU A 105 6.38 1.41 -7.47
CA LEU A 105 7.18 2.08 -8.51
C LEU A 105 8.30 1.17 -9.04
N ALA A 106 9.06 0.53 -8.14
CA ALA A 106 10.10 -0.44 -8.52
C ALA A 106 9.52 -1.56 -9.39
N ALA A 107 8.38 -2.11 -9.00
CA ALA A 107 7.74 -3.20 -9.74
C ALA A 107 7.22 -2.74 -11.10
N ALA A 108 6.66 -1.53 -11.20
CA ALA A 108 6.21 -0.96 -12.47
C ALA A 108 7.38 -0.71 -13.43
N ILE A 109 8.51 -0.17 -12.94
CA ILE A 109 9.74 0.00 -13.73
C ILE A 109 10.22 -1.35 -14.27
N VAL A 110 10.35 -2.35 -13.39
CA VAL A 110 10.83 -3.69 -13.79
C VAL A 110 9.87 -4.34 -14.78
N GLY A 111 8.56 -4.27 -14.55
CA GLY A 111 7.57 -4.82 -15.46
C GLY A 111 7.62 -4.20 -16.85
N ALA A 112 7.58 -2.87 -16.92
CA ALA A 112 7.62 -2.14 -18.19
C ALA A 112 8.90 -2.40 -18.98
N LEU A 113 10.06 -2.39 -18.33
CA LEU A 113 11.36 -2.60 -18.99
C LEU A 113 11.60 -4.06 -19.42
N ASN A 114 10.90 -5.02 -18.82
CA ASN A 114 10.98 -6.44 -19.20
C ASN A 114 9.81 -6.89 -20.09
N ASN A 115 8.99 -5.97 -20.62
CA ASN A 115 7.82 -6.28 -21.45
C ASN A 115 6.81 -7.21 -20.76
N ILE A 116 6.64 -7.05 -19.45
CA ILE A 116 5.63 -7.75 -18.65
C ILE A 116 4.48 -6.78 -18.39
N LEU A 117 3.25 -7.25 -18.54
CA LEU A 117 2.08 -6.44 -18.26
C LEU A 117 2.07 -5.99 -16.78
N VAL A 118 1.73 -4.73 -16.56
CA VAL A 118 1.58 -4.14 -15.22
C VAL A 118 0.14 -3.63 -15.06
N ALA A 119 -0.53 -4.06 -14.01
CA ALA A 119 -1.83 -3.51 -13.59
C ALA A 119 -1.63 -2.62 -12.35
N HIS A 120 -2.12 -1.38 -12.42
CA HIS A 120 -2.03 -0.41 -11.32
C HIS A 120 -3.41 -0.19 -10.71
N ILE A 121 -3.51 -0.42 -9.39
CA ILE A 121 -4.72 -0.18 -8.58
C ILE A 121 -4.58 1.16 -7.88
N GLU A 122 -5.65 1.95 -7.85
CA GLU A 122 -5.72 3.31 -7.28
C GLU A 122 -4.80 4.33 -8.00
N GLY A 123 -4.57 4.16 -9.29
CA GLY A 123 -4.00 5.20 -10.15
C GLY A 123 -4.96 6.37 -10.36
N GLY A 124 -4.43 7.55 -10.72
CA GLY A 124 -5.24 8.74 -11.02
C GLY A 124 -5.78 9.51 -9.81
N GLU A 125 -5.51 9.07 -8.59
CA GLU A 125 -5.82 9.80 -7.35
C GLU A 125 -4.90 11.01 -7.16
N ILE A 126 -5.28 11.96 -6.26
CA ILE A 126 -4.49 13.13 -5.88
C ILE A 126 -4.32 13.16 -4.36
N SER A 127 -3.10 13.36 -3.89
CA SER A 127 -2.74 13.48 -2.47
C SER A 127 -1.96 14.77 -2.13
N GLY A 128 -1.45 15.48 -3.12
CA GLY A 128 -0.80 16.79 -2.94
C GLY A 128 0.63 16.73 -2.40
N THR A 129 1.29 15.58 -2.45
CA THR A 129 2.66 15.36 -1.98
C THR A 129 3.52 14.70 -3.08
N ILE A 130 4.72 14.23 -2.73
CA ILE A 130 5.58 13.42 -3.62
C ILE A 130 4.84 12.17 -4.11
N ASP A 131 3.88 11.67 -3.31
CA ASP A 131 3.08 10.49 -3.62
C ASP A 131 2.29 10.65 -4.94
N ASP A 132 1.82 11.88 -5.25
CA ASP A 132 1.20 12.17 -6.54
C ASP A 132 2.15 11.90 -7.71
N SER A 133 3.39 12.36 -7.59
CA SER A 133 4.41 12.15 -8.62
C SER A 133 4.73 10.67 -8.79
N LEU A 134 4.86 9.94 -7.68
CA LEU A 134 5.11 8.49 -7.69
C LEU A 134 3.92 7.75 -8.31
N ARG A 135 2.69 8.06 -7.88
CA ARG A 135 1.46 7.45 -8.42
C ARG A 135 1.32 7.66 -9.92
N HIS A 136 1.57 8.88 -10.39
CA HIS A 136 1.49 9.18 -11.82
C HIS A 136 2.62 8.49 -12.61
N ALA A 137 3.83 8.40 -12.07
CA ALA A 137 4.92 7.65 -12.69
C ALA A 137 4.58 6.15 -12.79
N ILE A 138 4.01 5.55 -11.74
CA ILE A 138 3.54 4.16 -11.76
C ILE A 138 2.47 3.97 -12.83
N SER A 139 1.48 4.88 -12.88
CA SER A 139 0.42 4.82 -13.91
C SER A 139 1.00 4.90 -15.32
N LYS A 140 1.99 5.76 -15.58
CA LYS A 140 2.63 5.85 -16.91
C LYS A 140 3.43 4.61 -17.33
N LEU A 141 3.84 3.79 -16.38
CA LEU A 141 4.53 2.53 -16.61
C LEU A 141 3.57 1.32 -16.65
N ALA A 142 2.32 1.52 -16.23
CA ALA A 142 1.30 0.48 -16.20
C ALA A 142 0.57 0.36 -17.56
N HIS A 143 -0.02 -0.80 -17.80
CA HIS A 143 -0.76 -1.13 -19.03
C HIS A 143 -2.27 -1.29 -18.76
N ILE A 144 -2.64 -1.56 -17.51
CA ILE A 144 -4.01 -1.77 -17.06
C ILE A 144 -4.22 -0.91 -15.81
N HIS A 145 -5.30 -0.15 -15.76
CA HIS A 145 -5.60 0.77 -14.68
C HIS A 145 -6.92 0.40 -14.01
N LEU A 146 -6.85 0.09 -12.72
CA LEU A 146 -7.99 -0.26 -11.88
C LEU A 146 -8.23 0.92 -10.93
N VAL A 147 -9.19 1.78 -11.25
CA VAL A 147 -9.39 3.08 -10.59
C VAL A 147 -10.64 3.11 -9.73
N ASN A 148 -10.67 4.01 -8.75
CA ASN A 148 -11.77 4.11 -7.81
C ASN A 148 -13.02 4.76 -8.41
N ASP A 149 -12.85 5.77 -9.25
CA ASP A 149 -13.96 6.58 -9.75
C ASP A 149 -13.71 7.22 -11.13
N GLU A 150 -14.70 7.95 -11.62
CA GLU A 150 -14.65 8.70 -12.88
C GLU A 150 -13.63 9.85 -12.87
N PHE A 151 -13.31 10.45 -11.69
CA PHE A 151 -12.33 11.53 -11.62
C PHE A 151 -10.92 10.98 -11.80
N ALA A 152 -10.61 9.86 -11.20
CA ALA A 152 -9.35 9.15 -11.37
C ALA A 152 -9.20 8.69 -12.83
N LYS A 153 -10.26 8.12 -13.44
CA LYS A 153 -10.27 7.75 -14.87
C LYS A 153 -9.94 8.95 -15.76
N ARG A 154 -10.61 10.08 -15.57
CA ARG A 154 -10.38 11.29 -16.39
C ARG A 154 -8.95 11.80 -16.28
N ARG A 155 -8.33 11.77 -15.08
CA ARG A 155 -6.93 12.18 -14.89
C ARG A 155 -5.97 11.26 -15.65
N LEU A 156 -6.20 9.96 -15.63
CA LEU A 156 -5.39 9.03 -16.42
C LEU A 156 -5.51 9.29 -17.91
N MET A 157 -6.72 9.56 -18.41
CA MET A 157 -6.91 9.97 -19.81
C MET A 157 -6.17 11.27 -20.13
N GLN A 158 -6.16 12.26 -19.23
CA GLN A 158 -5.38 13.50 -19.37
C GLN A 158 -3.86 13.24 -19.35
N LEU A 159 -3.40 12.21 -18.65
CA LEU A 159 -2.02 11.74 -18.69
C LEU A 159 -1.69 10.96 -19.98
N GLY A 160 -2.69 10.74 -20.85
CA GLY A 160 -2.52 10.08 -22.14
C GLY A 160 -2.65 8.55 -22.07
N GLU A 161 -3.34 8.01 -21.05
CA GLU A 161 -3.68 6.59 -20.99
C GLU A 161 -4.90 6.28 -21.90
N ASP A 162 -4.90 5.09 -22.52
CA ASP A 162 -6.02 4.64 -23.36
C ASP A 162 -7.24 4.34 -22.47
N GLU A 163 -8.39 4.94 -22.78
CA GLU A 163 -9.64 4.72 -22.06
C GLU A 163 -9.99 3.24 -21.94
N LYS A 164 -9.68 2.43 -22.96
CA LYS A 164 -9.96 0.99 -22.99
C LYS A 164 -9.16 0.19 -21.97
N SER A 165 -8.05 0.74 -21.47
CA SER A 165 -7.21 0.13 -20.44
C SER A 165 -7.60 0.54 -19.02
N ILE A 166 -8.59 1.44 -18.84
CA ILE A 166 -8.99 2.01 -17.56
C ILE A 166 -10.34 1.43 -17.13
N PHE A 167 -10.35 0.74 -16.00
CA PHE A 167 -11.53 0.08 -15.42
C PHE A 167 -11.87 0.70 -14.07
N ILE A 168 -13.10 1.16 -13.90
CA ILE A 168 -13.59 1.68 -12.62
C ILE A 168 -14.04 0.48 -11.78
N ILE A 169 -13.36 0.24 -10.66
CA ILE A 169 -13.62 -0.89 -9.77
C ILE A 169 -14.19 -0.47 -8.41
N GLY A 170 -14.25 0.83 -8.12
CA GLY A 170 -14.52 1.34 -6.78
C GLY A 170 -13.32 1.20 -5.83
N SER A 171 -13.48 1.64 -4.58
CA SER A 171 -12.43 1.48 -3.57
C SER A 171 -12.40 0.05 -3.04
N PRO A 172 -11.25 -0.64 -3.07
CA PRO A 172 -11.10 -1.97 -2.49
C PRO A 172 -11.39 -2.04 -0.98
N ASP A 173 -11.26 -0.92 -0.25
CA ASP A 173 -11.56 -0.85 1.18
C ASP A 173 -13.05 -1.12 1.48
N LEU A 174 -13.95 -0.72 0.59
CA LEU A 174 -15.39 -0.95 0.78
C LEU A 174 -15.76 -2.44 0.78
N GLU A 175 -15.04 -3.25 0.03
CA GLU A 175 -15.26 -4.71 0.01
C GLU A 175 -14.93 -5.34 1.37
N LEU A 176 -13.84 -4.89 2.00
CA LEU A 176 -13.44 -5.34 3.33
C LEU A 176 -14.46 -4.94 4.41
N LEU A 177 -14.98 -3.72 4.35
CA LEU A 177 -15.99 -3.23 5.29
C LEU A 177 -17.30 -4.02 5.20
N ASN A 178 -17.69 -4.45 4.01
CA ASN A 178 -18.91 -5.23 3.81
C ASN A 178 -18.81 -6.68 4.28
N ASN A 179 -17.63 -7.27 4.19
CA ASN A 179 -17.42 -8.70 4.45
C ASN A 179 -16.98 -9.03 5.88
N ASN A 180 -16.42 -8.06 6.64
CA ASN A 180 -15.84 -8.29 7.96
C ASN A 180 -16.45 -7.35 9.01
N LYS A 181 -17.74 -7.52 9.31
CA LYS A 181 -18.37 -6.75 10.39
C LYS A 181 -18.06 -7.37 11.76
N ILE A 182 -17.02 -6.85 12.41
CA ILE A 182 -16.73 -7.12 13.81
C ILE A 182 -17.59 -6.16 14.65
N SER A 183 -18.22 -6.65 15.71
CA SER A 183 -18.98 -5.77 16.60
C SER A 183 -18.05 -4.81 17.34
N LEU A 184 -18.56 -3.62 17.67
CA LEU A 184 -17.79 -2.63 18.44
C LEU A 184 -17.26 -3.22 19.77
N ASN A 185 -18.05 -4.06 20.44
CA ASN A 185 -17.66 -4.68 21.70
C ASN A 185 -16.51 -5.68 21.53
N GLU A 186 -16.51 -6.46 20.45
CA GLU A 186 -15.42 -7.37 20.13
C GLU A 186 -14.13 -6.60 19.79
N ALA A 187 -14.24 -5.51 19.00
CA ALA A 187 -13.12 -4.64 18.69
C ALA A 187 -12.54 -4.00 19.96
N LYS A 188 -13.40 -3.43 20.83
CA LYS A 188 -12.98 -2.84 22.11
C LYS A 188 -12.27 -3.87 23.00
N LYS A 189 -12.80 -5.08 23.08
CA LYS A 189 -12.19 -6.16 23.86
C LYS A 189 -10.83 -6.60 23.29
N TYR A 190 -10.72 -6.67 21.96
CA TYR A 190 -9.47 -7.06 21.29
C TYR A 190 -8.34 -6.06 21.52
N TYR A 191 -8.66 -4.76 21.52
CA TYR A 191 -7.70 -3.68 21.68
C TYR A 191 -7.62 -3.14 23.12
N ASP A 192 -8.26 -3.79 24.10
CA ASP A 192 -8.33 -3.36 25.52
C ASP A 192 -8.80 -1.91 25.69
N ILE A 193 -9.84 -1.52 24.94
CA ILE A 193 -10.40 -0.18 24.96
C ILE A 193 -11.49 -0.11 26.03
N ASN A 194 -11.17 0.53 27.17
CA ASN A 194 -12.05 0.63 28.32
C ASN A 194 -12.91 1.91 28.35
N TYR A 195 -12.77 2.79 27.38
CA TYR A 195 -13.55 4.03 27.29
C TYR A 195 -14.92 3.80 26.64
N GLU A 196 -15.95 4.40 27.21
CA GLU A 196 -17.29 4.41 26.59
C GLU A 196 -17.32 5.34 25.37
N ASN A 197 -16.83 6.58 25.58
CA ASN A 197 -16.73 7.61 24.56
C ASN A 197 -15.26 7.96 24.33
N TYR A 198 -14.84 7.97 23.07
CA TYR A 198 -13.49 8.32 22.64
C TYR A 198 -13.49 8.83 21.20
N ALA A 199 -12.44 9.53 20.82
CA ALA A 199 -12.14 9.86 19.42
C ALA A 199 -10.94 9.06 18.93
N LEU A 200 -10.88 8.80 17.63
CA LEU A 200 -9.68 8.24 16.99
C LEU A 200 -8.79 9.39 16.53
N LEU A 201 -7.52 9.32 16.87
CA LEU A 201 -6.49 10.22 16.38
C LEU A 201 -5.54 9.47 15.48
N MET A 202 -5.36 9.97 14.27
CA MET A 202 -4.32 9.53 13.35
C MET A 202 -3.65 10.78 12.77
N PHE A 203 -2.37 10.97 13.09
CA PHE A 203 -1.57 12.10 12.63
C PHE A 203 -0.40 11.59 11.83
N HIS A 204 -0.30 12.02 10.57
CA HIS A 204 0.83 11.72 9.70
C HIS A 204 1.63 13.00 9.45
N PRO A 205 2.96 12.97 9.62
CA PRO A 205 3.79 14.12 9.32
C PRO A 205 3.79 14.42 7.82
N VAL A 206 3.86 15.71 7.48
CA VAL A 206 4.09 16.14 6.09
C VAL A 206 5.58 16.13 5.82
N THR A 207 6.04 15.25 4.96
CA THR A 207 7.48 14.99 4.73
C THR A 207 8.26 16.21 4.20
N THR A 208 7.59 17.18 3.61
CA THR A 208 8.19 18.46 3.15
C THR A 208 8.27 19.51 4.26
N GLU A 209 7.68 19.27 5.45
CA GLU A 209 7.61 20.22 6.57
C GLU A 209 8.34 19.74 7.83
N ILE A 210 9.38 18.94 7.68
CA ILE A 210 10.11 18.27 8.76
C ILE A 210 10.54 19.23 9.87
N THR A 211 10.97 20.44 9.52
CA THR A 211 11.44 21.44 10.50
C THR A 211 10.33 21.95 11.42
N SER A 212 9.08 21.86 11.02
CA SER A 212 7.90 22.30 11.78
C SER A 212 7.16 21.17 12.52
N ILE A 213 7.47 19.91 12.22
CA ILE A 213 6.74 18.73 12.73
C ILE A 213 6.67 18.74 14.26
N LYS A 214 7.79 19.01 14.94
CA LYS A 214 7.81 19.07 16.41
C LYS A 214 6.82 20.09 16.94
N ASN A 215 6.80 21.29 16.37
CA ASN A 215 5.87 22.35 16.80
C ASN A 215 4.40 21.99 16.49
N GLN A 216 4.15 21.38 15.35
CA GLN A 216 2.82 20.90 14.97
C GLN A 216 2.33 19.82 15.95
N THR A 217 3.18 18.84 16.28
CA THR A 217 2.88 17.78 17.24
C THR A 217 2.63 18.34 18.65
N ASP A 218 3.50 19.26 19.13
CA ASP A 218 3.33 19.90 20.44
C ASP A 218 2.00 20.67 20.54
N ASN A 219 1.62 21.38 19.46
CA ASN A 219 0.34 22.10 19.41
C ASN A 219 -0.86 21.14 19.37
N LEU A 220 -0.76 20.05 18.60
CA LEU A 220 -1.78 19.03 18.57
C LEU A 220 -1.97 18.39 19.94
N VAL A 221 -0.90 17.97 20.61
CA VAL A 221 -0.96 17.36 21.95
C VAL A 221 -1.56 18.33 22.97
N LYS A 222 -1.19 19.62 22.94
CA LYS A 222 -1.82 20.64 23.81
C LYS A 222 -3.33 20.75 23.58
N ALA A 223 -3.76 20.80 22.32
CA ALA A 223 -5.17 20.88 21.97
C ALA A 223 -5.95 19.63 22.44
N LEU A 224 -5.34 18.44 22.30
CA LEU A 224 -5.94 17.19 22.76
C LEU A 224 -6.11 17.19 24.29
N ILE A 225 -5.08 17.59 25.04
CA ILE A 225 -5.14 17.69 26.51
C ILE A 225 -6.24 18.70 26.91
N GLN A 226 -6.27 19.87 26.28
CA GLN A 226 -7.27 20.92 26.58
C GLN A 226 -8.70 20.49 26.29
N SER A 227 -8.90 19.58 25.34
CA SER A 227 -10.23 19.07 25.00
C SER A 227 -10.90 18.23 26.09
N ASN A 228 -10.10 17.71 27.03
CA ASN A 228 -10.54 16.82 28.12
C ASN A 228 -11.35 15.61 27.65
N LYS A 229 -10.98 15.04 26.47
CA LYS A 229 -11.59 13.84 25.88
C LYS A 229 -10.64 12.67 25.90
N ASN A 230 -11.19 11.46 25.78
CA ASN A 230 -10.40 10.25 25.59
C ASN A 230 -10.04 10.08 24.11
N TYR A 231 -8.82 9.71 23.83
CA TYR A 231 -8.33 9.46 22.48
C TYR A 231 -7.66 8.09 22.37
N ILE A 232 -7.91 7.43 21.26
CA ILE A 232 -7.13 6.27 20.82
C ILE A 232 -6.24 6.76 19.69
N VAL A 233 -4.93 6.72 19.93
CA VAL A 233 -3.94 7.19 18.98
C VAL A 233 -3.50 6.01 18.11
N ILE A 234 -3.70 6.14 16.81
CA ILE A 234 -3.20 5.18 15.82
C ILE A 234 -1.79 5.61 15.43
N TYR A 235 -0.85 4.68 15.53
CA TYR A 235 0.57 4.95 15.25
C TYR A 235 0.76 5.33 13.77
N PRO A 236 1.58 6.35 13.46
CA PRO A 236 1.81 6.79 12.08
C PRO A 236 2.60 5.75 11.26
N ASN A 237 2.65 5.96 9.95
CA ASN A 237 3.53 5.22 9.05
C ASN A 237 5.00 5.57 9.28
N ASN A 238 5.90 4.93 8.52
CA ASN A 238 7.35 5.17 8.55
C ASN A 238 7.81 6.36 7.68
N ASP A 239 6.92 7.29 7.39
CA ASP A 239 7.26 8.49 6.64
C ASP A 239 8.23 9.36 7.44
N LEU A 240 9.06 10.13 6.74
CA LEU A 240 10.10 10.94 7.37
C LEU A 240 9.48 11.90 8.41
N GLY A 241 9.98 11.88 9.65
CA GLY A 241 9.46 12.68 10.76
C GLY A 241 8.41 11.99 11.63
N PHE A 242 8.22 10.68 11.51
CA PHE A 242 7.25 9.92 12.31
C PHE A 242 7.67 9.70 13.78
N GLU A 243 8.96 9.86 14.11
CA GLU A 243 9.59 9.61 15.43
C GLU A 243 9.05 10.48 16.57
#